data_b2414f95248c81cb850377f32ecc22d7
#
_entry.id   b2414f95248c81cb850377f32ecc22d7
#
_cell.length_a   1.000
_cell.length_b   1.000
_cell.length_c   1.000
_cell.angle_alpha   90.00
_cell.angle_beta   90.00
_cell.angle_gamma   90.00
#
_symmetry.space_group_name_H-M   'P 1'
#
loop_
_entity.id
_entity.type
_entity.pdbx_description
1 polymer ?
#
loop_
_entity_poly.entity_id
_entity_poly.type
_entity_poly.pdbx_seq_one_letter_code
_entity_poly.pdbx_strand_id
1 'polypeptide(L)'
;MKQITLIIFFVLCVFATHGNAAEQPDVPAQARPNQDAPNVILIYIDDLGFGDIGCFGCEDIPTPHIDRLAAEGVQCTASYITNPPCCPSRCSMIMGQYGQRFGKYGMSRGLPIPEDRPTLAKFLSDNGYVTGQIGKWDIGTKLQRPLQVGFTEIAKTPPKKKYTKQEIAKLPKAMQQIAAKKSGSKYFCVNEAGETMWLTDYDGDSMTDFVKRHKEEPFFLYWSPEAVHSPSVEAPERLMARTTAKGNRRKLAGAIVAVDDQVGKLINALNQQGLRENTLVIFTSDNGANGSEGGSSAPYTGGKGNGTQKEGWVRVPTIFSMPGTLPQGKQHDGLIANFDFYSTIASLVGQPIPQHCDGVDLFPYLQGEQTSDAHEYLHWLNNEPGDAVRRHLIAVRWKDWRLYKKYDKDPWQLFDLKSDPREEQDVAAKHPKIVKQMAAKHAAWATTLAPLGEIPEIKTTAPKLSTGHGWASANQQEIKDQIKPKKVEISYSMLGYRNTLVFYTFEKQQSVLVMKIDNQDETFPVTSVVYQFNNNTTKEGLKNWINNQHSDARYPDVPQPILTKKLPKGFCKITSSKQMGTHDNPGPVPGKFTEYGVTFSVKARDIGKNIQLPAFTDTVKVYVKDK
;
A
#
# COMPACT_ATOMS: atom_id res chain seq x y z
N MET A 1 21.19 -46.61 78.70
CA MET A 1 20.37 -47.33 77.74
C MET A 1 19.67 -46.33 76.88
N LYS A 2 19.75 -46.53 75.59
CA LYS A 2 19.14 -45.78 74.44
C LYS A 2 19.77 -44.44 74.14
N GLN A 3 20.65 -44.48 73.10
CA GLN A 3 21.14 -43.40 72.28
C GLN A 3 20.00 -42.81 71.47
N ILE A 4 19.96 -41.48 71.37
CA ILE A 4 19.18 -40.74 70.35
C ILE A 4 20.17 -39.89 69.56
N THR A 5 20.36 -40.29 68.34
CA THR A 5 21.21 -39.59 67.33
C THR A 5 20.53 -38.35 66.87
N LEU A 6 21.16 -37.17 67.04
CA LEU A 6 20.71 -35.89 66.58
C LEU A 6 21.30 -35.62 65.15
N ILE A 7 20.50 -35.60 64.13
CA ILE A 7 20.91 -35.22 62.78
C ILE A 7 20.73 -33.69 62.63
N ILE A 8 21.86 -32.98 62.50
CA ILE A 8 21.88 -31.53 62.22
C ILE A 8 21.81 -31.36 60.74
N PHE A 9 20.69 -30.77 60.25
CA PHE A 9 20.57 -30.26 58.89
C PHE A 9 21.14 -28.85 58.82
N PHE A 10 22.24 -28.67 58.10
CA PHE A 10 22.74 -27.33 57.69
C PHE A 10 21.90 -26.81 56.56
N VAL A 11 21.10 -25.78 56.80
CA VAL A 11 20.43 -25.01 55.77
C VAL A 11 21.34 -23.85 55.38
N LEU A 12 21.94 -23.93 54.19
CA LEU A 12 22.64 -22.80 53.57
C LEU A 12 21.57 -21.83 53.04
N CYS A 13 21.39 -20.68 53.67
CA CYS A 13 20.65 -19.56 53.11
C CYS A 13 21.55 -18.85 52.10
N VAL A 14 21.30 -19.06 50.81
CA VAL A 14 21.81 -18.21 49.75
C VAL A 14 20.85 -17.03 49.63
N PHE A 15 21.28 -15.85 50.03
CA PHE A 15 20.58 -14.60 49.74
C PHE A 15 20.74 -14.29 48.24
N ALA A 16 19.75 -14.64 47.44
CA ALA A 16 19.60 -14.10 46.12
C ALA A 16 18.92 -12.74 46.22
N THR A 17 19.67 -11.69 45.95
CA THR A 17 19.13 -10.33 45.76
C THR A 17 18.29 -10.33 44.49
N HIS A 18 16.98 -10.43 44.64
CA HIS A 18 16.05 -10.18 43.56
C HIS A 18 15.99 -8.65 43.32
N GLY A 19 16.63 -8.20 42.24
CA GLY A 19 16.33 -6.90 41.66
C GLY A 19 14.89 -6.95 41.14
N ASN A 20 14.05 -6.07 41.65
CA ASN A 20 12.72 -5.84 41.13
C ASN A 20 12.83 -5.41 39.64
N ALA A 21 12.68 -6.36 38.72
CA ALA A 21 12.27 -6.08 37.37
C ALA A 21 10.82 -5.63 37.47
N ALA A 22 10.55 -4.37 37.13
CA ALA A 22 9.19 -3.88 37.00
C ALA A 22 8.45 -4.78 35.99
N GLU A 23 7.41 -5.47 36.46
CA GLU A 23 6.48 -6.19 35.62
C GLU A 23 5.95 -5.22 34.55
N GLN A 24 6.29 -5.50 33.29
CA GLN A 24 5.60 -4.88 32.18
C GLN A 24 4.14 -5.33 32.25
N PRO A 25 3.16 -4.43 32.07
CA PRO A 25 1.77 -4.84 32.01
C PRO A 25 1.62 -5.87 30.89
N ASP A 26 1.10 -7.04 31.25
CA ASP A 26 0.70 -8.07 30.28
C ASP A 26 -0.20 -7.43 29.24
N VAL A 27 0.33 -7.28 28.04
CA VAL A 27 -0.52 -7.07 26.87
C VAL A 27 -1.31 -8.35 26.74
N PRO A 28 -2.65 -8.33 26.84
CA PRO A 28 -3.43 -9.55 26.74
C PRO A 28 -3.00 -10.29 25.48
N ALA A 29 -2.58 -11.55 25.65
CA ALA A 29 -2.25 -12.42 24.53
C ALA A 29 -3.44 -12.38 23.57
N GLN A 30 -3.23 -11.85 22.36
CA GLN A 30 -4.25 -11.85 21.32
C GLN A 30 -4.74 -13.29 21.21
N ALA A 31 -6.07 -13.48 21.34
CA ALA A 31 -6.66 -14.79 21.16
C ALA A 31 -6.21 -15.31 19.80
N ARG A 32 -5.43 -16.40 19.79
CA ARG A 32 -5.06 -17.06 18.54
C ARG A 32 -6.35 -17.52 17.89
N PRO A 33 -6.59 -17.21 16.59
CA PRO A 33 -7.72 -17.78 15.91
C PRO A 33 -7.64 -19.30 16.02
N ASN A 34 -8.79 -19.95 16.10
CA ASN A 34 -8.88 -21.40 16.03
C ASN A 34 -8.14 -21.86 14.76
N GLN A 35 -7.42 -23.00 14.81
CA GLN A 35 -6.73 -23.57 13.64
C GLN A 35 -7.69 -23.83 12.48
N ASP A 36 -8.99 -23.96 12.76
CA ASP A 36 -10.05 -24.11 11.77
C ASP A 36 -10.52 -22.80 11.13
N ALA A 37 -9.97 -21.65 11.52
CA ALA A 37 -10.33 -20.37 10.93
C ALA A 37 -9.97 -20.33 9.42
N PRO A 38 -10.88 -19.86 8.56
CA PRO A 38 -10.68 -19.92 7.12
C PRO A 38 -9.55 -19.01 6.63
N ASN A 39 -8.78 -19.49 5.68
CA ASN A 39 -7.79 -18.69 4.98
C ASN A 39 -8.47 -17.78 3.95
N VAL A 40 -7.80 -16.68 3.62
CA VAL A 40 -8.28 -15.73 2.61
C VAL A 40 -7.17 -15.41 1.61
N ILE A 41 -7.47 -15.48 0.32
CA ILE A 41 -6.58 -15.05 -0.76
C ILE A 41 -7.33 -14.04 -1.62
N LEU A 42 -6.79 -12.83 -1.73
CA LEU A 42 -7.29 -11.79 -2.61
C LEU A 42 -6.32 -11.59 -3.78
N ILE A 43 -6.76 -11.95 -4.98
CA ILE A 43 -6.04 -11.78 -6.25
C ILE A 43 -6.61 -10.53 -6.93
N TYR A 44 -5.80 -9.46 -6.96
CA TYR A 44 -6.23 -8.13 -7.41
C TYR A 44 -5.41 -7.66 -8.60
N ILE A 45 -5.89 -7.95 -9.80
CA ILE A 45 -5.15 -7.75 -11.06
C ILE A 45 -5.18 -6.28 -11.49
N ASP A 46 -4.12 -5.82 -12.11
CA ASP A 46 -3.98 -4.43 -12.59
C ASP A 46 -4.39 -4.33 -14.06
N ASP A 47 -5.42 -3.52 -14.37
CA ASP A 47 -5.92 -3.26 -15.73
C ASP A 47 -6.56 -4.46 -16.46
N LEU A 48 -7.02 -5.48 -15.76
CA LEU A 48 -7.72 -6.61 -16.38
C LEU A 48 -9.16 -6.23 -16.73
N GLY A 49 -9.51 -6.33 -18.00
CA GLY A 49 -10.85 -6.04 -18.49
C GLY A 49 -11.85 -7.17 -18.25
N PHE A 50 -13.13 -6.82 -18.24
CA PHE A 50 -14.22 -7.76 -18.09
C PHE A 50 -14.20 -8.84 -19.21
N GLY A 51 -13.93 -8.44 -20.46
CA GLY A 51 -13.87 -9.31 -21.63
C GLY A 51 -12.47 -9.87 -21.93
N ASP A 52 -11.58 -9.99 -20.92
CA ASP A 52 -10.22 -10.47 -21.11
C ASP A 52 -9.98 -11.89 -20.58
N ILE A 53 -10.99 -12.54 -19.97
CA ILE A 53 -10.89 -13.91 -19.44
C ILE A 53 -12.05 -14.80 -19.92
N GLY A 54 -11.81 -16.10 -20.06
CA GLY A 54 -12.71 -17.06 -20.71
C GLY A 54 -14.08 -17.13 -20.09
N CYS A 55 -14.19 -17.29 -18.76
CA CYS A 55 -15.47 -17.37 -18.06
C CYS A 55 -16.33 -16.09 -18.16
N PHE A 56 -15.79 -14.97 -18.63
CA PHE A 56 -16.52 -13.74 -18.95
C PHE A 56 -16.66 -13.48 -20.46
N GLY A 57 -16.37 -14.47 -21.31
CA GLY A 57 -16.64 -14.46 -22.75
C GLY A 57 -15.44 -14.14 -23.65
N CYS A 58 -14.21 -14.20 -23.14
CA CYS A 58 -13.02 -14.08 -23.96
C CYS A 58 -12.74 -15.38 -24.72
N GLU A 59 -12.54 -15.29 -26.05
CA GLU A 59 -12.27 -16.47 -26.90
C GLU A 59 -10.81 -16.56 -27.36
N ASP A 60 -10.05 -15.46 -27.34
CA ASP A 60 -8.71 -15.37 -27.90
C ASP A 60 -7.58 -15.52 -26.86
N ILE A 61 -7.93 -15.56 -25.58
CA ILE A 61 -6.98 -15.74 -24.46
C ILE A 61 -7.42 -16.95 -23.62
N PRO A 62 -6.65 -18.03 -23.59
CA PRO A 62 -6.97 -19.19 -22.77
C PRO A 62 -6.68 -18.89 -21.28
N THR A 63 -7.71 -19.07 -20.44
CA THR A 63 -7.63 -18.88 -18.97
C THR A 63 -8.21 -20.06 -18.20
N PRO A 64 -7.77 -21.32 -18.47
CA PRO A 64 -8.42 -22.51 -17.95
C PRO A 64 -8.41 -22.61 -16.43
N HIS A 65 -7.42 -22.02 -15.74
CA HIS A 65 -7.35 -22.06 -14.27
C HIS A 65 -8.28 -21.04 -13.62
N ILE A 66 -8.40 -19.84 -14.19
CA ILE A 66 -9.37 -18.83 -13.75
C ILE A 66 -10.79 -19.30 -14.07
N ASP A 67 -11.02 -19.90 -15.24
CA ASP A 67 -12.31 -20.46 -15.65
C ASP A 67 -12.73 -21.60 -14.71
N ARG A 68 -11.79 -22.44 -14.30
CA ARG A 68 -12.02 -23.47 -13.29
C ARG A 68 -12.35 -22.87 -11.93
N LEU A 69 -11.64 -21.79 -11.51
CA LEU A 69 -11.95 -21.10 -10.26
C LEU A 69 -13.40 -20.57 -10.26
N ALA A 70 -13.88 -20.03 -11.40
CA ALA A 70 -15.26 -19.62 -11.58
C ALA A 70 -16.24 -20.80 -11.53
N ALA A 71 -15.91 -21.93 -12.16
CA ALA A 71 -16.70 -23.15 -12.12
C ALA A 71 -16.79 -23.77 -10.71
N GLU A 72 -15.76 -23.59 -9.88
CA GLU A 72 -15.71 -24.01 -8.47
C GLU A 72 -16.26 -22.95 -7.49
N GLY A 73 -16.95 -21.90 -7.98
CA GLY A 73 -17.41 -20.78 -7.17
C GLY A 73 -18.56 -20.00 -7.77
N VAL A 74 -18.63 -18.72 -7.43
CA VAL A 74 -19.65 -17.77 -7.86
C VAL A 74 -19.01 -16.67 -8.69
N GLN A 75 -19.50 -16.50 -9.90
CA GLN A 75 -19.11 -15.47 -10.85
C GLN A 75 -20.01 -14.24 -10.67
N CYS A 76 -19.43 -13.08 -10.30
CA CYS A 76 -20.18 -11.85 -10.12
C CYS A 76 -20.15 -11.02 -11.39
N THR A 77 -21.30 -10.83 -12.02
CA THR A 77 -21.40 -10.12 -13.30
C THR A 77 -21.61 -8.62 -13.15
N ALA A 78 -22.05 -8.13 -11.97
CA ALA A 78 -22.25 -6.73 -11.67
C ALA A 78 -21.36 -6.27 -10.48
N SER A 79 -20.05 -6.54 -10.60
CA SER A 79 -19.04 -6.14 -9.64
C SER A 79 -18.34 -4.85 -10.08
N TYR A 80 -18.19 -3.91 -9.13
CA TYR A 80 -17.71 -2.56 -9.42
C TYR A 80 -16.54 -2.15 -8.53
N ILE A 81 -15.61 -1.40 -9.13
CA ILE A 81 -14.68 -0.58 -8.36
C ILE A 81 -15.28 0.83 -8.19
N THR A 82 -15.22 1.38 -6.99
CA THR A 82 -15.94 2.60 -6.65
C THR A 82 -15.11 3.88 -6.77
N ASN A 83 -13.81 3.74 -6.95
CA ASN A 83 -12.91 4.90 -7.10
C ASN A 83 -11.78 4.57 -8.11
N PRO A 84 -12.05 4.60 -9.43
CA PRO A 84 -11.04 4.30 -10.44
C PRO A 84 -9.99 5.42 -10.56
N PRO A 85 -8.78 5.09 -11.14
CA PRO A 85 -8.23 3.78 -11.38
C PRO A 85 -7.33 3.30 -10.23
N CYS A 86 -6.57 2.23 -10.44
CA CYS A 86 -5.49 1.67 -9.59
C CYS A 86 -5.45 2.13 -8.10
N CYS A 87 -4.60 3.14 -7.78
CA CYS A 87 -4.36 3.61 -6.42
C CYS A 87 -5.63 3.94 -5.63
N PRO A 88 -6.58 4.77 -6.10
CA PRO A 88 -7.80 5.05 -5.35
C PRO A 88 -8.71 3.82 -5.19
N SER A 89 -8.81 2.95 -6.20
CA SER A 89 -9.54 1.68 -6.10
C SER A 89 -8.97 0.78 -5.01
N ARG A 90 -7.65 0.62 -4.99
CA ARG A 90 -6.93 -0.17 -3.98
C ARG A 90 -7.08 0.42 -2.57
N CYS A 91 -7.10 1.75 -2.45
CA CYS A 91 -7.38 2.42 -1.16
C CYS A 91 -8.82 2.14 -0.68
N SER A 92 -9.81 2.18 -1.57
CA SER A 92 -11.21 1.88 -1.22
C SER A 92 -11.36 0.42 -0.77
N MET A 93 -10.76 -0.51 -1.49
CA MET A 93 -10.80 -1.94 -1.18
C MET A 93 -10.16 -2.24 0.19
N ILE A 94 -8.93 -1.78 0.44
CA ILE A 94 -8.21 -2.11 1.68
C ILE A 94 -8.80 -1.45 2.92
N MET A 95 -9.54 -0.34 2.74
CA MET A 95 -10.24 0.39 3.80
C MET A 95 -11.70 0.00 3.97
N GLY A 96 -12.28 -0.81 3.07
CA GLY A 96 -13.68 -1.23 3.12
C GLY A 96 -14.70 -0.10 2.93
N GLN A 97 -14.31 1.02 2.30
CA GLN A 97 -15.18 2.20 2.18
C GLN A 97 -14.87 3.01 0.91
N TYR A 98 -15.80 3.90 0.55
CA TYR A 98 -15.55 4.86 -0.50
C TYR A 98 -14.30 5.71 -0.21
N GLY A 99 -13.38 5.84 -1.17
CA GLY A 99 -12.20 6.69 -1.01
C GLY A 99 -12.52 8.14 -0.67
N GLN A 100 -13.64 8.64 -1.14
CA GLN A 100 -14.14 9.99 -0.87
C GLN A 100 -14.51 10.21 0.61
N ARG A 101 -14.75 9.16 1.41
CA ARG A 101 -14.94 9.24 2.86
C ARG A 101 -13.69 9.76 3.60
N PHE A 102 -12.53 9.63 2.97
CA PHE A 102 -11.26 10.14 3.51
C PHE A 102 -10.53 11.07 2.54
N GLY A 103 -11.29 11.77 1.70
CA GLY A 103 -10.79 12.85 0.85
C GLY A 103 -10.10 12.39 -0.44
N LYS A 104 -10.17 11.10 -0.81
CA LYS A 104 -9.53 10.57 -2.02
C LYS A 104 -10.53 10.52 -3.17
N TYR A 105 -10.44 11.49 -4.07
CA TYR A 105 -11.36 11.67 -5.20
C TYR A 105 -10.78 11.25 -6.56
N GLY A 106 -9.57 10.74 -6.60
CA GLY A 106 -8.88 10.35 -7.83
C GLY A 106 -7.46 9.86 -7.59
N MET A 107 -6.60 10.07 -8.59
CA MET A 107 -5.23 9.51 -8.65
C MET A 107 -4.21 10.20 -7.76
N SER A 108 -4.56 11.02 -6.79
CA SER A 108 -3.61 11.67 -5.88
C SER A 108 -2.71 10.65 -5.20
N ARG A 109 -1.64 10.29 -5.88
CA ARG A 109 -0.57 9.49 -5.30
C ARG A 109 0.12 10.31 -4.23
N GLY A 110 0.11 9.81 -3.01
CA GLY A 110 0.66 10.51 -1.86
C GLY A 110 -0.38 11.01 -0.88
N LEU A 111 -1.69 10.96 -1.21
CA LEU A 111 -2.72 11.12 -0.20
C LEU A 111 -2.72 9.90 0.72
N PRO A 112 -2.59 10.07 2.06
CA PRO A 112 -2.58 8.96 3.00
C PRO A 112 -3.95 8.26 3.04
N ILE A 113 -3.94 6.96 3.33
CA ILE A 113 -5.11 6.30 3.88
C ILE A 113 -5.21 6.61 5.38
N PRO A 114 -6.42 6.62 5.96
CA PRO A 114 -6.62 6.88 7.39
C PRO A 114 -5.78 5.95 8.29
N GLU A 115 -5.22 6.50 9.37
CA GLU A 115 -4.47 5.76 10.39
C GLU A 115 -5.30 5.55 11.68
N ASP A 116 -6.46 6.23 11.79
CA ASP A 116 -7.39 6.17 12.91
C ASP A 116 -8.31 4.93 12.89
N ARG A 117 -8.24 4.16 11.81
CA ARG A 117 -9.02 2.94 11.60
C ARG A 117 -8.20 1.87 10.88
N PRO A 118 -8.44 0.57 11.15
CA PRO A 118 -7.63 -0.50 10.59
C PRO A 118 -7.88 -0.68 9.08
N THR A 119 -6.83 -0.96 8.34
CA THR A 119 -6.93 -1.59 7.01
C THR A 119 -7.39 -3.03 7.17
N LEU A 120 -7.84 -3.68 6.10
CA LEU A 120 -8.17 -5.12 6.11
C LEU A 120 -6.99 -5.97 6.63
N ALA A 121 -5.75 -5.66 6.21
CA ALA A 121 -4.58 -6.38 6.67
C ALA A 121 -4.33 -6.18 8.18
N LYS A 122 -4.46 -4.95 8.67
CA LYS A 122 -4.32 -4.65 10.10
C LYS A 122 -5.43 -5.32 10.92
N PHE A 123 -6.67 -5.26 10.44
CA PHE A 123 -7.81 -5.91 11.07
C PHE A 123 -7.57 -7.43 11.20
N LEU A 124 -7.11 -8.09 10.15
CA LEU A 124 -6.84 -9.52 10.17
C LEU A 124 -5.64 -9.86 11.04
N SER A 125 -4.55 -9.08 10.97
CA SER A 125 -3.38 -9.33 11.82
C SER A 125 -3.68 -9.12 13.32
N ASP A 126 -4.55 -8.16 13.66
CA ASP A 126 -5.02 -7.97 15.04
C ASP A 126 -5.91 -9.12 15.52
N ASN A 127 -6.51 -9.87 14.61
CA ASN A 127 -7.28 -11.07 14.87
C ASN A 127 -6.48 -12.37 14.65
N GLY A 128 -5.14 -12.28 14.66
CA GLY A 128 -4.20 -13.41 14.71
C GLY A 128 -3.89 -14.06 13.37
N TYR A 129 -4.26 -13.43 12.24
CA TYR A 129 -3.90 -13.91 10.91
C TYR A 129 -2.46 -13.52 10.54
N VAL A 130 -1.75 -14.44 9.90
CA VAL A 130 -0.56 -14.06 9.14
C VAL A 130 -1.01 -13.37 7.87
N THR A 131 -0.51 -12.16 7.63
CA THR A 131 -0.94 -11.36 6.48
C THR A 131 0.23 -11.11 5.53
N GLY A 132 0.13 -11.65 4.30
CA GLY A 132 1.17 -11.59 3.27
C GLY A 132 0.80 -10.68 2.10
N GLN A 133 1.79 -9.93 1.57
CA GLN A 133 1.61 -9.12 0.37
C GLN A 133 2.64 -9.46 -0.68
N ILE A 134 2.21 -9.63 -1.93
CA ILE A 134 3.04 -9.90 -3.11
C ILE A 134 2.69 -8.92 -4.22
N GLY A 135 3.71 -8.38 -4.89
CA GLY A 135 3.57 -7.57 -6.11
C GLY A 135 3.30 -6.10 -5.86
N LYS A 136 2.46 -5.50 -6.70
CA LYS A 136 2.15 -4.06 -6.71
C LYS A 136 1.42 -3.62 -5.45
N TRP A 137 1.87 -2.52 -4.84
CA TRP A 137 1.19 -1.92 -3.69
C TRP A 137 0.26 -0.78 -4.10
N ASP A 138 0.80 0.34 -4.54
CA ASP A 138 0.09 1.56 -5.03
C ASP A 138 -1.07 2.01 -4.13
N ILE A 139 -0.90 1.98 -2.79
CA ILE A 139 -1.89 2.39 -1.79
C ILE A 139 -1.29 3.49 -0.90
N GLY A 140 -2.07 4.54 -0.63
CA GLY A 140 -1.68 5.61 0.27
C GLY A 140 -0.42 6.35 -0.15
N THR A 141 0.39 6.73 0.83
CA THR A 141 1.66 7.44 0.62
C THR A 141 2.83 6.46 0.39
N LYS A 142 3.99 7.01 -0.02
CA LYS A 142 5.23 6.22 -0.06
C LYS A 142 5.70 5.71 1.30
N LEU A 143 5.16 6.24 2.38
CA LEU A 143 5.48 5.83 3.76
C LEU A 143 4.52 4.74 4.26
N GLN A 144 3.30 4.69 3.75
CA GLN A 144 2.29 3.68 4.09
C GLN A 144 2.50 2.43 3.23
N ARG A 145 3.62 1.73 3.50
CA ARG A 145 3.93 0.46 2.84
C ARG A 145 3.20 -0.70 3.52
N PRO A 146 3.13 -1.88 2.93
CA PRO A 146 2.36 -2.99 3.49
C PRO A 146 2.63 -3.26 4.97
N LEU A 147 3.91 -3.35 5.38
CA LEU A 147 4.27 -3.60 6.78
C LEU A 147 3.86 -2.47 7.74
N GLN A 148 3.73 -1.22 7.28
CA GLN A 148 3.29 -0.09 8.10
C GLN A 148 1.77 -0.04 8.28
N VAL A 149 1.04 -0.74 7.43
CA VAL A 149 -0.44 -0.71 7.43
C VAL A 149 -1.05 -2.05 7.80
N GLY A 150 -0.27 -2.94 8.41
CA GLY A 150 -0.76 -4.14 9.07
C GLY A 150 -0.45 -5.47 8.40
N PHE A 151 0.23 -5.49 7.25
CA PHE A 151 0.78 -6.76 6.77
C PHE A 151 1.93 -7.22 7.67
N THR A 152 1.98 -8.51 7.97
CA THR A 152 3.04 -9.13 8.77
C THR A 152 4.24 -9.53 7.92
N GLU A 153 4.01 -9.85 6.63
CA GLU A 153 5.04 -10.25 5.69
C GLU A 153 4.82 -9.60 4.31
N ILE A 154 5.93 -9.37 3.60
CA ILE A 154 5.92 -8.98 2.19
C ILE A 154 6.90 -9.85 1.41
N ALA A 155 6.53 -10.25 0.20
CA ALA A 155 7.49 -10.82 -0.73
C ALA A 155 8.50 -9.74 -1.12
N LYS A 156 9.77 -10.05 -1.00
CA LYS A 156 10.84 -9.15 -1.43
C LYS A 156 10.83 -9.04 -2.95
N THR A 157 10.89 -7.83 -3.46
CA THR A 157 11.03 -7.62 -4.90
C THR A 157 12.37 -8.18 -5.37
N PRO A 158 12.38 -9.15 -6.26
CA PRO A 158 13.65 -9.73 -6.75
C PRO A 158 14.45 -8.70 -7.55
N PRO A 159 15.77 -8.88 -7.67
CA PRO A 159 16.60 -8.02 -8.51
C PRO A 159 16.09 -7.98 -9.94
N LYS A 160 15.99 -6.77 -10.50
CA LYS A 160 15.57 -6.60 -11.89
C LYS A 160 16.65 -7.09 -12.84
N LYS A 161 16.26 -7.79 -13.92
CA LYS A 161 17.18 -8.10 -15.02
C LYS A 161 17.74 -6.80 -15.59
N LYS A 162 19.06 -6.72 -15.71
CA LYS A 162 19.76 -5.67 -16.46
C LYS A 162 20.07 -6.19 -17.86
N TYR A 163 19.68 -5.44 -18.86
CA TYR A 163 19.98 -5.78 -20.25
C TYR A 163 21.39 -5.33 -20.64
N THR A 164 22.09 -6.18 -21.37
CA THR A 164 23.33 -5.80 -22.06
C THR A 164 23.05 -4.92 -23.28
N LYS A 165 24.04 -4.17 -23.77
CA LYS A 165 23.89 -3.35 -24.99
C LYS A 165 23.44 -4.18 -26.19
N GLN A 166 23.92 -5.42 -26.31
CA GLN A 166 23.55 -6.35 -27.39
C GLN A 166 22.10 -6.82 -27.29
N GLU A 167 21.59 -7.09 -26.08
CA GLU A 167 20.20 -7.43 -25.87
C GLU A 167 19.29 -6.23 -26.16
N ILE A 168 19.67 -5.02 -25.72
CA ILE A 168 18.93 -3.79 -26.01
C ILE A 168 18.78 -3.58 -27.53
N ALA A 169 19.86 -3.77 -28.29
CA ALA A 169 19.84 -3.59 -29.73
C ALA A 169 18.86 -4.54 -30.46
N LYS A 170 18.54 -5.69 -29.87
CA LYS A 170 17.59 -6.67 -30.43
C LYS A 170 16.14 -6.39 -30.04
N LEU A 171 15.87 -5.48 -29.10
CA LEU A 171 14.53 -5.13 -28.68
C LEU A 171 13.86 -4.19 -29.69
N PRO A 172 12.51 -4.17 -29.76
CA PRO A 172 11.77 -3.13 -30.51
C PRO A 172 12.18 -1.72 -30.06
N LYS A 173 12.22 -0.76 -30.99
CA LYS A 173 12.67 0.63 -30.71
C LYS A 173 12.02 1.26 -29.47
N ALA A 174 10.72 1.05 -29.28
CA ALA A 174 10.00 1.56 -28.10
C ALA A 174 10.53 0.99 -26.77
N MET A 175 11.05 -0.25 -26.79
CA MET A 175 11.60 -0.92 -25.62
C MET A 175 13.07 -0.60 -25.36
N GLN A 176 13.82 -0.24 -26.39
CA GLN A 176 15.25 0.07 -26.25
C GLN A 176 15.49 1.19 -25.24
N GLN A 177 14.64 2.24 -25.26
CA GLN A 177 14.73 3.35 -24.30
C GLN A 177 14.40 2.92 -22.86
N ILE A 178 13.43 2.00 -22.70
CA ILE A 178 13.03 1.47 -21.38
C ILE A 178 14.14 0.55 -20.84
N ALA A 179 14.65 -0.35 -21.65
CA ALA A 179 15.70 -1.30 -21.31
C ALA A 179 17.06 -0.62 -21.04
N ALA A 180 17.35 0.48 -21.72
CA ALA A 180 18.56 1.28 -21.53
C ALA A 180 18.57 2.07 -20.21
N LYS A 181 17.41 2.27 -19.55
CA LYS A 181 17.37 2.89 -18.23
C LYS A 181 18.13 2.03 -17.23
N LYS A 182 18.97 2.66 -16.39
CA LYS A 182 19.78 1.97 -15.35
C LYS A 182 18.96 1.12 -14.37
N SER A 183 17.63 1.27 -14.34
CA SER A 183 16.71 0.54 -13.47
C SER A 183 16.47 -0.92 -13.86
N GLY A 184 16.87 -1.35 -15.06
CA GLY A 184 16.61 -2.72 -15.56
C GLY A 184 15.16 -2.95 -16.02
N SER A 185 14.81 -4.20 -16.31
CA SER A 185 13.45 -4.60 -16.70
C SER A 185 12.44 -4.35 -15.60
N LYS A 186 11.19 -4.04 -15.98
CA LYS A 186 10.06 -3.99 -15.04
C LYS A 186 9.47 -5.39 -14.77
N TYR A 187 9.58 -6.30 -15.74
CA TYR A 187 8.86 -7.57 -15.75
C TYR A 187 9.77 -8.81 -15.70
N PHE A 188 11.07 -8.64 -15.92
CA PHE A 188 12.04 -9.71 -15.73
C PHE A 188 12.88 -9.45 -14.48
N CYS A 189 13.04 -10.48 -13.69
CA CYS A 189 13.85 -10.51 -12.49
C CYS A 189 14.93 -11.60 -12.59
N VAL A 190 15.78 -11.64 -11.58
CA VAL A 190 16.78 -12.68 -11.39
C VAL A 190 16.41 -13.43 -10.11
N ASN A 191 16.22 -14.75 -10.19
CA ASN A 191 15.91 -15.59 -9.04
C ASN A 191 17.16 -15.87 -8.19
N GLU A 192 17.00 -16.64 -7.11
CA GLU A 192 18.09 -16.97 -6.19
C GLU A 192 19.21 -17.80 -6.84
N ALA A 193 18.88 -18.58 -7.86
CA ALA A 193 19.86 -19.34 -8.65
C ALA A 193 20.63 -18.47 -9.67
N GLY A 194 20.32 -17.17 -9.77
CA GLY A 194 20.92 -16.27 -10.75
C GLY A 194 20.28 -16.34 -12.15
N GLU A 195 19.15 -17.04 -12.29
CA GLU A 195 18.46 -17.22 -13.56
C GLU A 195 17.46 -16.09 -13.81
N THR A 196 17.34 -15.69 -15.08
CA THR A 196 16.34 -14.71 -15.49
C THR A 196 14.98 -15.38 -15.61
N MET A 197 13.97 -14.83 -14.90
CA MET A 197 12.60 -15.30 -14.99
C MET A 197 11.60 -14.14 -15.16
N TRP A 198 10.39 -14.47 -15.58
CA TRP A 198 9.28 -13.53 -15.65
C TRP A 198 8.78 -13.23 -14.24
N LEU A 199 8.53 -11.94 -13.92
CA LEU A 199 8.17 -11.53 -12.55
C LEU A 199 6.90 -12.20 -12.03
N THR A 200 5.90 -12.41 -12.90
CA THR A 200 4.67 -13.11 -12.52
C THR A 200 4.92 -14.57 -12.15
N ASP A 201 5.90 -15.23 -12.79
CA ASP A 201 6.29 -16.61 -12.42
C ASP A 201 6.96 -16.62 -11.03
N TYR A 202 7.79 -15.60 -10.73
CA TYR A 202 8.39 -15.41 -9.41
C TYR A 202 7.32 -15.16 -8.32
N ASP A 203 6.29 -14.38 -8.64
CA ASP A 203 5.15 -14.19 -7.72
C ASP A 203 4.49 -15.53 -7.39
N GLY A 204 4.30 -16.40 -8.39
CA GLY A 204 3.74 -17.75 -8.19
C GLY A 204 4.59 -18.63 -7.28
N ASP A 205 5.92 -18.55 -7.39
CA ASP A 205 6.84 -19.24 -6.47
C ASP A 205 6.70 -18.70 -5.05
N SER A 206 6.62 -17.38 -4.91
CA SER A 206 6.41 -16.72 -3.62
C SER A 206 5.09 -17.08 -2.97
N MET A 207 3.98 -17.14 -3.75
CA MET A 207 2.67 -17.59 -3.24
C MET A 207 2.72 -19.02 -2.72
N THR A 208 3.33 -19.91 -3.51
CA THR A 208 3.47 -21.33 -3.13
C THR A 208 4.29 -21.50 -1.85
N ASP A 209 5.37 -20.74 -1.71
CA ASP A 209 6.20 -20.73 -0.51
C ASP A 209 5.41 -20.21 0.70
N PHE A 210 4.66 -19.13 0.54
CA PHE A 210 3.82 -18.58 1.61
C PHE A 210 2.79 -19.60 2.11
N VAL A 211 2.03 -20.23 1.21
CA VAL A 211 1.02 -21.25 1.57
C VAL A 211 1.67 -22.42 2.32
N LYS A 212 2.85 -22.88 1.88
CA LYS A 212 3.55 -24.00 2.56
C LYS A 212 4.05 -23.63 3.94
N ARG A 213 4.56 -22.41 4.14
CA ARG A 213 5.08 -21.95 5.45
C ARG A 213 3.97 -21.73 6.46
N HIS A 214 2.79 -21.29 6.01
CA HIS A 214 1.67 -20.91 6.88
C HIS A 214 0.50 -21.89 6.84
N LYS A 215 0.74 -23.16 6.46
CA LYS A 215 -0.31 -24.17 6.36
C LYS A 215 -0.98 -24.54 7.69
N GLU A 216 -0.31 -24.28 8.83
CA GLU A 216 -0.80 -24.60 10.17
C GLU A 216 -1.40 -23.37 10.89
N GLU A 217 -1.49 -22.23 10.25
CA GLU A 217 -2.00 -20.98 10.82
C GLU A 217 -2.92 -20.27 9.81
N PRO A 218 -3.97 -19.59 10.28
CA PRO A 218 -4.84 -18.86 9.37
C PRO A 218 -4.07 -17.69 8.74
N PHE A 219 -4.28 -17.49 7.44
CA PHE A 219 -3.57 -16.45 6.70
C PHE A 219 -4.48 -15.65 5.77
N PHE A 220 -4.04 -14.43 5.51
CA PHE A 220 -4.53 -13.56 4.44
C PHE A 220 -3.39 -13.28 3.46
N LEU A 221 -3.56 -13.65 2.20
CA LEU A 221 -2.61 -13.37 1.14
C LEU A 221 -3.21 -12.38 0.13
N TYR A 222 -2.59 -11.22 -0.01
CA TYR A 222 -2.91 -10.24 -1.04
C TYR A 222 -1.88 -10.32 -2.17
N TRP A 223 -2.30 -10.88 -3.31
CA TRP A 223 -1.48 -10.92 -4.51
C TRP A 223 -1.98 -9.90 -5.54
N SER A 224 -1.13 -8.99 -5.90
CA SER A 224 -1.38 -7.99 -6.92
C SER A 224 -0.21 -7.93 -7.90
N PRO A 225 -0.22 -8.75 -8.96
CA PRO A 225 0.86 -8.77 -9.92
C PRO A 225 1.00 -7.44 -10.67
N GLU A 226 2.22 -7.15 -11.17
CA GLU A 226 2.44 -6.04 -12.11
C GLU A 226 1.81 -6.32 -13.49
N ALA A 227 1.63 -7.60 -13.85
CA ALA A 227 0.79 -8.00 -14.98
C ALA A 227 -0.69 -7.78 -14.62
N VAL A 228 -1.53 -7.29 -15.50
CA VAL A 228 -1.34 -7.07 -16.93
C VAL A 228 -1.14 -5.58 -17.29
N HIS A 229 -0.76 -4.76 -16.33
CA HIS A 229 -0.52 -3.33 -16.53
C HIS A 229 0.55 -3.08 -17.59
N SER A 230 0.37 -2.03 -18.35
CA SER A 230 1.31 -1.51 -19.36
C SER A 230 2.73 -1.22 -18.80
N PRO A 231 3.80 -1.51 -19.55
CA PRO A 231 3.79 -2.13 -20.86
C PRO A 231 3.89 -3.66 -20.75
N SER A 232 2.84 -4.37 -21.14
CA SER A 232 2.82 -5.82 -21.35
C SER A 232 3.74 -6.29 -22.50
N VAL A 233 4.49 -5.36 -23.06
CA VAL A 233 5.38 -5.53 -24.21
C VAL A 233 6.52 -6.52 -24.01
N GLU A 234 6.84 -6.89 -22.76
CA GLU A 234 7.89 -7.86 -22.44
C GLU A 234 7.38 -9.29 -22.24
N ALA A 235 6.07 -9.58 -22.47
CA ALA A 235 5.55 -10.93 -22.28
C ALA A 235 6.36 -11.96 -23.09
N PRO A 236 6.83 -13.07 -22.45
CA PRO A 236 7.64 -14.07 -23.13
C PRO A 236 6.89 -14.76 -24.28
N GLU A 237 7.60 -15.08 -25.37
CA GLU A 237 7.00 -15.75 -26.54
C GLU A 237 6.32 -17.08 -26.18
N ARG A 238 6.84 -17.84 -25.20
CA ARG A 238 6.23 -19.08 -24.70
C ARG A 238 4.79 -18.91 -24.20
N LEU A 239 4.46 -17.69 -23.69
CA LEU A 239 3.10 -17.35 -23.23
C LEU A 239 2.26 -16.84 -24.39
N MET A 240 2.81 -15.94 -25.20
CA MET A 240 2.12 -15.36 -26.35
C MET A 240 1.77 -16.41 -27.41
N ALA A 241 2.57 -17.47 -27.59
CA ALA A 241 2.32 -18.55 -28.52
C ALA A 241 1.08 -19.42 -28.15
N ARG A 242 0.60 -19.31 -26.92
CA ARG A 242 -0.59 -20.04 -26.43
C ARG A 242 -1.91 -19.32 -26.76
N THR A 243 -1.86 -18.08 -27.27
CA THR A 243 -3.02 -17.24 -27.56
C THR A 243 -3.27 -17.12 -29.05
N THR A 244 -4.53 -16.87 -29.44
CA THR A 244 -4.88 -16.54 -30.83
C THR A 244 -4.97 -15.02 -31.07
N ALA A 245 -4.79 -14.21 -30.01
CA ALA A 245 -4.80 -12.76 -30.03
C ALA A 245 -3.71 -12.20 -30.96
N LYS A 246 -4.01 -11.05 -31.61
CA LYS A 246 -3.15 -10.43 -32.60
C LYS A 246 -2.74 -8.99 -32.21
N GLY A 247 -1.71 -8.48 -32.85
CA GLY A 247 -1.25 -7.09 -32.65
C GLY A 247 -0.85 -6.81 -31.19
N ASN A 248 -1.24 -5.65 -30.68
CA ASN A 248 -0.92 -5.28 -29.28
C ASN A 248 -1.59 -6.20 -28.25
N ARG A 249 -2.80 -6.70 -28.56
CA ARG A 249 -3.52 -7.63 -27.70
C ARG A 249 -2.75 -8.93 -27.44
N ARG A 250 -1.94 -9.41 -28.40
CA ARG A 250 -1.12 -10.62 -28.23
C ARG A 250 -0.19 -10.57 -27.02
N LYS A 251 0.39 -9.40 -26.74
CA LYS A 251 1.29 -9.19 -25.60
C LYS A 251 0.55 -9.19 -24.28
N LEU A 252 -0.59 -8.47 -24.24
CA LEU A 252 -1.51 -8.48 -23.11
C LEU A 252 -1.99 -9.91 -22.82
N ALA A 253 -2.40 -10.64 -23.86
CA ALA A 253 -2.85 -12.02 -23.77
C ALA A 253 -1.78 -12.93 -23.15
N GLY A 254 -0.51 -12.79 -23.55
CA GLY A 254 0.59 -13.53 -22.94
C GLY A 254 0.77 -13.20 -21.45
N ALA A 255 0.56 -11.96 -21.04
CA ALA A 255 0.62 -11.57 -19.62
C ALA A 255 -0.57 -12.13 -18.82
N ILE A 256 -1.76 -12.20 -19.42
CA ILE A 256 -2.95 -12.83 -18.81
C ILE A 256 -2.75 -14.33 -18.64
N VAL A 257 -2.21 -15.00 -19.66
CA VAL A 257 -1.85 -16.43 -19.58
C VAL A 257 -0.85 -16.69 -18.44
N ALA A 258 0.12 -15.78 -18.21
CA ALA A 258 1.01 -15.91 -17.06
C ALA A 258 0.26 -15.82 -15.73
N VAL A 259 -0.70 -14.90 -15.60
CA VAL A 259 -1.54 -14.80 -14.40
C VAL A 259 -2.35 -16.07 -14.19
N ASP A 260 -2.98 -16.60 -15.25
CA ASP A 260 -3.74 -17.85 -15.21
C ASP A 260 -2.88 -19.03 -14.73
N ASP A 261 -1.67 -19.18 -15.26
CA ASP A 261 -0.72 -20.23 -14.83
C ASP A 261 -0.43 -20.13 -13.32
N GLN A 262 -0.26 -18.91 -12.78
CA GLN A 262 0.05 -18.74 -11.36
C GLN A 262 -1.20 -18.94 -10.48
N VAL A 263 -2.40 -18.63 -10.96
CA VAL A 263 -3.66 -19.03 -10.30
C VAL A 263 -3.71 -20.56 -10.19
N GLY A 264 -3.44 -21.28 -11.28
CA GLY A 264 -3.37 -22.74 -11.27
C GLY A 264 -2.34 -23.30 -10.28
N LYS A 265 -1.15 -22.69 -10.24
CA LYS A 265 -0.09 -23.07 -9.31
C LYS A 265 -0.50 -22.85 -7.85
N LEU A 266 -1.13 -21.73 -7.54
CA LEU A 266 -1.66 -21.40 -6.22
C LEU A 266 -2.73 -22.40 -5.77
N ILE A 267 -3.73 -22.67 -6.61
CA ILE A 267 -4.81 -23.63 -6.30
C ILE A 267 -4.24 -25.03 -6.09
N ASN A 268 -3.26 -25.45 -6.89
CA ASN A 268 -2.57 -26.73 -6.70
C ASN A 268 -1.81 -26.77 -5.36
N ALA A 269 -1.17 -25.67 -4.94
CA ALA A 269 -0.50 -25.60 -3.64
C ALA A 269 -1.50 -25.75 -2.49
N LEU A 270 -2.67 -25.10 -2.56
CA LEU A 270 -3.74 -25.23 -1.57
C LEU A 270 -4.25 -26.69 -1.50
N ASN A 271 -4.48 -27.33 -2.65
CA ASN A 271 -4.92 -28.73 -2.72
C ASN A 271 -3.88 -29.68 -2.09
N GLN A 272 -2.59 -29.49 -2.42
CA GLN A 272 -1.50 -30.31 -1.88
C GLN A 272 -1.33 -30.18 -0.36
N GLN A 273 -1.70 -29.05 0.21
CA GLN A 273 -1.67 -28.83 1.66
C GLN A 273 -3.02 -29.13 2.36
N GLY A 274 -4.06 -29.57 1.61
CA GLY A 274 -5.39 -29.83 2.17
C GLY A 274 -6.15 -28.57 2.61
N LEU A 275 -5.79 -27.39 2.08
CA LEU A 275 -6.32 -26.11 2.52
C LEU A 275 -7.43 -25.55 1.62
N ARG A 276 -7.66 -26.15 0.44
CA ARG A 276 -8.52 -25.55 -0.59
C ARG A 276 -9.96 -25.30 -0.13
N GLU A 277 -10.55 -26.24 0.60
CA GLU A 277 -11.94 -26.14 1.08
C GLU A 277 -12.09 -25.09 2.20
N ASN A 278 -11.02 -24.88 2.99
CA ASN A 278 -10.99 -23.86 4.04
C ASN A 278 -10.31 -22.56 3.59
N THR A 279 -10.33 -22.26 2.30
CA THR A 279 -9.72 -21.04 1.74
C THR A 279 -10.68 -20.32 0.80
N LEU A 280 -11.08 -19.09 1.19
CA LEU A 280 -11.78 -18.18 0.29
C LEU A 280 -10.77 -17.56 -0.68
N VAL A 281 -11.00 -17.77 -1.99
CA VAL A 281 -10.24 -17.11 -3.06
C VAL A 281 -11.13 -16.09 -3.74
N ILE A 282 -10.73 -14.82 -3.70
CA ILE A 282 -11.38 -13.72 -4.42
C ILE A 282 -10.46 -13.33 -5.57
N PHE A 283 -10.94 -13.42 -6.81
CA PHE A 283 -10.23 -12.97 -8.00
C PHE A 283 -10.96 -11.78 -8.61
N THR A 284 -10.25 -10.67 -8.88
CA THR A 284 -10.84 -9.47 -9.47
C THR A 284 -9.79 -8.54 -10.07
N SER A 285 -10.22 -7.37 -10.58
CA SER A 285 -9.37 -6.30 -11.12
C SER A 285 -9.51 -4.99 -10.35
N ASP A 286 -8.49 -4.15 -10.41
CA ASP A 286 -8.51 -2.82 -9.76
C ASP A 286 -9.18 -1.73 -10.60
N ASN A 287 -9.35 -1.96 -11.89
CA ASN A 287 -10.17 -1.17 -12.82
C ASN A 287 -10.39 -1.96 -14.13
N GLY A 288 -11.25 -1.45 -14.99
CA GLY A 288 -11.49 -2.03 -16.30
C GLY A 288 -10.28 -1.92 -17.24
N ALA A 289 -10.39 -2.59 -18.38
CA ALA A 289 -9.33 -2.78 -19.35
C ALA A 289 -8.60 -1.50 -19.77
N ASN A 290 -7.29 -1.64 -20.00
CA ASN A 290 -6.54 -0.62 -20.74
C ASN A 290 -6.64 -0.89 -22.25
N GLY A 291 -7.58 -0.22 -22.93
CA GLY A 291 -7.79 -0.40 -24.37
C GLY A 291 -6.59 0.00 -25.23
N SER A 292 -5.71 0.91 -24.77
CA SER A 292 -4.49 1.28 -25.49
C SER A 292 -3.46 0.16 -25.56
N GLU A 293 -3.53 -0.80 -24.63
CA GLU A 293 -2.70 -2.00 -24.58
C GLU A 293 -3.38 -3.24 -25.17
N GLY A 294 -4.57 -3.06 -25.76
CA GLY A 294 -5.34 -4.14 -26.36
C GLY A 294 -6.27 -4.88 -25.39
N GLY A 295 -6.51 -4.34 -24.20
CA GLY A 295 -7.48 -4.86 -23.23
C GLY A 295 -8.92 -4.67 -23.69
N SER A 296 -9.82 -5.53 -23.22
CA SER A 296 -11.24 -5.57 -23.59
C SER A 296 -12.14 -5.54 -22.37
N SER A 297 -13.06 -4.58 -22.32
CA SER A 297 -14.14 -4.56 -21.33
C SER A 297 -15.46 -5.13 -21.89
N ALA A 298 -15.42 -5.79 -23.05
CA ALA A 298 -16.63 -6.35 -23.69
C ALA A 298 -17.46 -7.19 -22.71
N PRO A 299 -18.79 -7.14 -22.80
CA PRO A 299 -19.62 -6.44 -23.78
C PRO A 299 -19.75 -4.93 -23.54
N TYR A 300 -19.21 -4.42 -22.44
CA TYR A 300 -19.26 -3.02 -22.05
C TYR A 300 -18.28 -2.16 -22.84
N THR A 301 -18.55 -0.85 -22.92
CA THR A 301 -17.62 0.12 -23.53
C THR A 301 -16.92 0.95 -22.46
N GLY A 302 -15.83 1.63 -22.87
CA GLY A 302 -14.98 2.40 -21.97
C GLY A 302 -13.85 1.57 -21.40
N GLY A 303 -13.07 2.18 -20.55
CA GLY A 303 -11.89 1.59 -19.94
C GLY A 303 -10.83 2.63 -19.59
N LYS A 304 -9.73 2.21 -18.98
CA LYS A 304 -8.60 3.06 -18.66
C LYS A 304 -7.92 3.57 -19.94
N GLY A 305 -7.68 4.86 -20.01
CA GLY A 305 -6.87 5.45 -21.08
C GLY A 305 -7.63 5.97 -22.32
N ASN A 306 -8.86 5.58 -22.56
CA ASN A 306 -9.63 5.97 -23.78
C ASN A 306 -10.43 7.25 -23.63
N GLY A 307 -10.42 7.91 -22.46
CA GLY A 307 -11.18 9.13 -22.22
C GLY A 307 -12.70 8.93 -22.10
N THR A 308 -13.18 7.70 -22.14
CA THR A 308 -14.58 7.35 -21.95
C THR A 308 -14.79 6.67 -20.61
N GLN A 309 -15.42 7.39 -19.67
CA GLN A 309 -15.70 6.91 -18.32
C GLN A 309 -17.03 6.14 -18.28
N LYS A 310 -17.17 5.20 -19.20
CA LYS A 310 -18.34 4.32 -19.31
C LYS A 310 -18.23 3.10 -18.39
N GLU A 311 -19.22 2.25 -18.45
CA GLU A 311 -19.38 1.04 -17.63
C GLU A 311 -18.11 0.18 -17.59
N GLY A 312 -17.48 -0.05 -18.74
CA GLY A 312 -16.27 -0.85 -18.86
C GLY A 312 -15.02 -0.31 -18.15
N TRP A 313 -15.07 0.90 -17.57
CA TRP A 313 -13.99 1.42 -16.73
C TRP A 313 -14.12 1.02 -15.27
N VAL A 314 -15.35 0.82 -14.80
CA VAL A 314 -15.65 0.59 -13.38
C VAL A 314 -16.18 -0.82 -13.09
N ARG A 315 -16.73 -1.50 -14.09
CA ARG A 315 -17.23 -2.87 -13.98
C ARG A 315 -16.10 -3.85 -14.28
N VAL A 316 -15.83 -4.75 -13.34
CA VAL A 316 -14.68 -5.65 -13.37
C VAL A 316 -15.11 -7.10 -13.20
N PRO A 317 -14.36 -8.06 -13.79
CA PRO A 317 -14.62 -9.48 -13.55
C PRO A 317 -14.31 -9.79 -12.09
N THR A 318 -15.22 -10.51 -11.41
CA THR A 318 -15.02 -10.91 -10.01
C THR A 318 -15.53 -12.32 -9.79
N ILE A 319 -14.73 -13.14 -9.11
CA ILE A 319 -15.03 -14.53 -8.77
C ILE A 319 -14.78 -14.72 -7.28
N PHE A 320 -15.73 -15.34 -6.58
CA PHE A 320 -15.56 -15.83 -5.22
C PHE A 320 -15.59 -17.35 -5.25
N SER A 321 -14.59 -18.02 -4.70
CA SER A 321 -14.51 -19.47 -4.70
C SER A 321 -14.04 -20.00 -3.35
N MET A 322 -14.89 -20.78 -2.70
CA MET A 322 -14.63 -21.51 -1.46
C MET A 322 -15.45 -22.80 -1.52
N PRO A 323 -14.88 -23.90 -2.06
CA PRO A 323 -15.60 -25.17 -2.20
C PRO A 323 -16.15 -25.66 -0.87
N GLY A 324 -17.37 -26.20 -0.88
CA GLY A 324 -18.07 -26.63 0.35
C GLY A 324 -18.80 -25.50 1.11
N THR A 325 -18.42 -24.25 0.91
CA THR A 325 -19.08 -23.09 1.55
C THR A 325 -19.90 -22.28 0.55
N LEU A 326 -19.35 -22.00 -0.62
CA LEU A 326 -20.04 -21.29 -1.70
C LEU A 326 -20.56 -22.29 -2.76
N PRO A 327 -21.71 -22.00 -3.40
CA PRO A 327 -22.21 -22.80 -4.49
C PRO A 327 -21.25 -22.76 -5.69
N GLN A 328 -21.21 -23.86 -6.45
CA GLN A 328 -20.33 -23.99 -7.61
C GLN A 328 -21.06 -23.66 -8.90
N GLY A 329 -20.37 -23.01 -9.84
CA GLY A 329 -20.87 -22.70 -11.18
C GLY A 329 -22.08 -21.76 -11.18
N LYS A 330 -22.22 -20.92 -10.16
CA LYS A 330 -23.32 -19.94 -10.05
C LYS A 330 -22.89 -18.57 -10.52
N GLN A 331 -23.87 -17.79 -10.92
CA GLN A 331 -23.71 -16.36 -11.21
C GLN A 331 -24.51 -15.55 -10.19
N HIS A 332 -23.92 -14.43 -9.80
CA HIS A 332 -24.57 -13.37 -9.02
C HIS A 332 -24.57 -12.08 -9.85
N ASP A 333 -25.77 -11.59 -10.17
CA ASP A 333 -25.99 -10.43 -11.04
C ASP A 333 -26.31 -9.15 -10.24
N GLY A 334 -26.38 -9.24 -8.91
CA GLY A 334 -26.64 -8.10 -8.04
C GLY A 334 -25.43 -7.17 -7.93
N LEU A 335 -25.70 -5.88 -7.64
CA LEU A 335 -24.68 -4.86 -7.49
C LEU A 335 -23.80 -5.13 -6.26
N ILE A 336 -22.52 -5.34 -6.49
CA ILE A 336 -21.49 -5.44 -5.45
C ILE A 336 -20.33 -4.48 -5.74
N ALA A 337 -19.58 -4.12 -4.70
CA ALA A 337 -18.47 -3.18 -4.81
C ALA A 337 -17.18 -3.74 -4.19
N ASN A 338 -16.04 -3.26 -4.64
CA ASN A 338 -14.73 -3.72 -4.15
C ASN A 338 -14.50 -3.48 -2.65
N PHE A 339 -15.19 -2.56 -2.02
CA PHE A 339 -15.13 -2.33 -0.57
C PHE A 339 -15.92 -3.38 0.23
N ASP A 340 -16.83 -4.16 -0.40
CA ASP A 340 -17.55 -5.26 0.26
C ASP A 340 -16.61 -6.41 0.65
N PHE A 341 -15.47 -6.54 -0.01
CA PHE A 341 -14.51 -7.61 0.30
C PHE A 341 -14.06 -7.54 1.75
N TYR A 342 -13.83 -6.34 2.30
CA TYR A 342 -13.49 -6.17 3.70
C TYR A 342 -14.59 -6.71 4.62
N SER A 343 -15.83 -6.29 4.41
CA SER A 343 -16.99 -6.68 5.24
C SER A 343 -17.27 -8.18 5.14
N THR A 344 -17.20 -8.73 3.93
CA THR A 344 -17.36 -10.16 3.67
C THR A 344 -16.29 -10.98 4.38
N ILE A 345 -15.03 -10.55 4.32
CA ILE A 345 -13.93 -11.22 5.01
C ILE A 345 -14.08 -11.09 6.53
N ALA A 346 -14.49 -9.93 7.05
CA ALA A 346 -14.73 -9.75 8.48
C ALA A 346 -15.79 -10.72 9.00
N SER A 347 -16.92 -10.87 8.28
CA SER A 347 -17.96 -11.85 8.61
C SER A 347 -17.44 -13.29 8.52
N LEU A 348 -16.70 -13.63 7.46
CA LEU A 348 -16.14 -14.96 7.26
C LEU A 348 -15.26 -15.40 8.43
N VAL A 349 -14.44 -14.48 8.95
CA VAL A 349 -13.55 -14.78 10.09
C VAL A 349 -14.23 -14.63 11.45
N GLY A 350 -15.56 -14.50 11.48
CA GLY A 350 -16.37 -14.43 12.69
C GLY A 350 -16.20 -13.13 13.49
N GLN A 351 -15.78 -12.05 12.84
CA GLN A 351 -15.57 -10.77 13.49
C GLN A 351 -16.61 -9.74 13.06
N PRO A 352 -17.00 -8.80 13.93
CA PRO A 352 -17.92 -7.74 13.57
C PRO A 352 -17.33 -6.84 12.48
N ILE A 353 -18.18 -6.46 11.52
CA ILE A 353 -17.81 -5.51 10.47
C ILE A 353 -17.50 -4.15 11.13
N PRO A 354 -16.32 -3.56 10.91
CA PRO A 354 -15.99 -2.27 11.50
C PRO A 354 -16.93 -1.16 11.03
N GLN A 355 -17.31 -0.28 11.94
CA GLN A 355 -18.30 0.79 11.69
C GLN A 355 -17.92 1.74 10.53
N HIS A 356 -16.66 1.87 10.21
CA HIS A 356 -16.19 2.72 9.11
C HIS A 356 -16.43 2.11 7.72
N CYS A 357 -16.74 0.82 7.62
CA CYS A 357 -16.96 0.16 6.34
C CYS A 357 -18.29 0.61 5.70
N ASP A 358 -18.25 0.94 4.42
CA ASP A 358 -19.44 1.12 3.58
C ASP A 358 -19.93 -0.24 3.01
N GLY A 359 -19.07 -1.25 3.06
CA GLY A 359 -19.32 -2.57 2.53
C GLY A 359 -20.27 -3.41 3.37
N VAL A 360 -20.90 -4.38 2.73
CA VAL A 360 -21.78 -5.37 3.35
C VAL A 360 -21.18 -6.77 3.25
N ASP A 361 -21.67 -7.69 4.07
CA ASP A 361 -21.35 -9.12 3.92
C ASP A 361 -22.04 -9.68 2.66
N LEU A 362 -21.25 -10.21 1.74
CA LEU A 362 -21.75 -10.78 0.49
C LEU A 362 -22.14 -12.26 0.59
N PHE A 363 -21.79 -12.98 1.66
CA PHE A 363 -22.10 -14.42 1.76
C PHE A 363 -23.57 -14.74 1.53
N PRO A 364 -24.56 -14.05 2.14
CA PRO A 364 -25.99 -14.35 1.90
C PRO A 364 -26.40 -14.17 0.43
N TYR A 365 -25.77 -13.23 -0.27
CA TYR A 365 -26.03 -12.99 -1.70
C TYR A 365 -25.36 -14.04 -2.59
N LEU A 366 -24.10 -14.36 -2.29
CA LEU A 366 -23.34 -15.37 -3.05
C LEU A 366 -23.89 -16.79 -2.87
N GLN A 367 -24.46 -17.09 -1.71
CA GLN A 367 -25.13 -18.37 -1.42
C GLN A 367 -26.54 -18.45 -2.03
N GLY A 368 -27.08 -17.31 -2.49
CA GLY A 368 -28.42 -17.23 -3.07
C GLY A 368 -29.55 -17.14 -2.04
N GLU A 369 -29.22 -16.90 -0.78
CA GLU A 369 -30.19 -16.64 0.30
C GLU A 369 -30.88 -15.30 0.13
N GLN A 370 -30.15 -14.32 -0.41
CA GLN A 370 -30.66 -13.01 -0.80
C GLN A 370 -30.53 -12.83 -2.31
N THR A 371 -31.64 -12.42 -2.95
CA THR A 371 -31.73 -12.22 -4.41
C THR A 371 -31.80 -10.75 -4.82
N SER A 372 -31.81 -9.84 -3.84
CA SER A 372 -31.72 -8.39 -4.09
C SER A 372 -30.28 -7.97 -4.40
N ASP A 373 -30.12 -6.74 -4.89
CA ASP A 373 -28.81 -6.09 -4.93
C ASP A 373 -28.26 -5.92 -3.50
N ALA A 374 -26.97 -6.12 -3.31
CA ALA A 374 -26.29 -5.83 -2.04
C ALA A 374 -26.29 -4.31 -1.75
N HIS A 375 -26.30 -3.51 -2.79
CA HIS A 375 -26.44 -2.06 -2.73
C HIS A 375 -27.56 -1.56 -3.60
N GLU A 376 -28.51 -0.80 -3.04
CA GLU A 376 -29.56 -0.15 -3.86
C GLU A 376 -28.96 0.83 -4.86
N TYR A 377 -27.92 1.59 -4.46
CA TYR A 377 -27.19 2.52 -5.31
C TYR A 377 -25.69 2.36 -5.12
N LEU A 378 -24.94 2.46 -6.22
CA LEU A 378 -23.50 2.69 -6.19
C LEU A 378 -23.18 4.06 -6.81
N HIS A 379 -22.19 4.75 -6.25
CA HIS A 379 -21.86 6.13 -6.58
C HIS A 379 -20.40 6.29 -6.99
N TRP A 380 -20.13 7.21 -7.93
CA TRP A 380 -18.79 7.63 -8.34
C TRP A 380 -18.70 9.15 -8.34
N LEU A 381 -17.63 9.66 -7.78
CA LEU A 381 -17.30 11.08 -7.80
C LEU A 381 -15.77 11.20 -7.88
N ASN A 382 -15.25 11.18 -9.11
CA ASN A 382 -13.85 11.41 -9.42
C ASN A 382 -13.71 12.78 -10.08
N ASN A 383 -13.41 13.80 -9.30
CA ASN A 383 -13.33 15.18 -9.77
C ASN A 383 -12.13 15.93 -9.18
N GLU A 384 -11.03 15.20 -8.87
CA GLU A 384 -9.86 15.77 -8.24
C GLU A 384 -9.27 16.92 -9.08
N PRO A 385 -9.06 18.12 -8.49
CA PRO A 385 -8.39 19.22 -9.15
C PRO A 385 -6.96 18.82 -9.57
N GLY A 386 -6.59 19.14 -10.81
CA GLY A 386 -5.27 18.81 -11.35
C GLY A 386 -5.12 17.37 -11.85
N ASP A 387 -6.08 16.49 -11.63
CA ASP A 387 -6.11 15.22 -12.35
C ASP A 387 -6.40 15.46 -13.83
N ALA A 388 -5.81 14.63 -14.69
CA ALA A 388 -6.04 14.78 -16.12
C ALA A 388 -7.56 14.76 -16.39
N VAL A 389 -8.05 15.73 -17.13
CA VAL A 389 -9.47 15.92 -17.57
C VAL A 389 -10.14 14.61 -18.06
N ARG A 390 -9.32 13.61 -18.40
CA ARG A 390 -9.74 12.29 -18.87
C ARG A 390 -10.35 11.41 -17.78
N ARG A 391 -10.14 11.70 -16.48
CA ARG A 391 -10.54 10.83 -15.37
C ARG A 391 -11.72 11.32 -14.56
N HIS A 392 -12.31 12.46 -14.95
CA HIS A 392 -13.51 12.95 -14.31
C HIS A 392 -14.68 12.00 -14.57
N LEU A 393 -15.34 11.59 -13.50
CA LEU A 393 -16.47 10.66 -13.53
C LEU A 393 -17.43 11.01 -12.40
N ILE A 394 -18.66 11.34 -12.77
CA ILE A 394 -19.77 11.48 -11.83
C ILE A 394 -20.85 10.53 -12.31
N ALA A 395 -21.16 9.50 -11.52
CA ALA A 395 -22.10 8.47 -11.95
C ALA A 395 -22.84 7.85 -10.77
N VAL A 396 -23.97 7.24 -11.10
CA VAL A 396 -24.80 6.45 -10.18
C VAL A 396 -25.28 5.19 -10.90
N ARG A 397 -25.22 4.05 -10.22
CA ARG A 397 -25.89 2.80 -10.62
C ARG A 397 -27.09 2.57 -9.75
N TRP A 398 -28.21 2.18 -10.33
CA TRP A 398 -29.43 1.76 -9.67
C TRP A 398 -30.15 0.74 -10.53
N LYS A 399 -30.26 -0.50 -10.07
CA LYS A 399 -30.78 -1.62 -10.88
C LYS A 399 -30.04 -1.69 -12.23
N ASP A 400 -30.78 -1.67 -13.35
CA ASP A 400 -30.21 -1.64 -14.70
C ASP A 400 -29.85 -0.22 -15.21
N TRP A 401 -30.16 0.83 -14.44
CA TRP A 401 -29.94 2.20 -14.84
C TRP A 401 -28.56 2.70 -14.46
N ARG A 402 -27.91 3.39 -15.38
CA ARG A 402 -26.70 4.18 -15.12
C ARG A 402 -26.94 5.65 -15.47
N LEU A 403 -26.84 6.51 -14.46
CA LEU A 403 -26.86 7.96 -14.60
C LEU A 403 -25.41 8.45 -14.63
N TYR A 404 -25.06 9.30 -15.60
CA TYR A 404 -23.68 9.73 -15.83
C TYR A 404 -23.60 11.19 -16.25
N LYS A 405 -22.57 11.89 -15.81
CA LYS A 405 -22.07 13.14 -16.40
C LYS A 405 -20.55 13.21 -16.19
N LYS A 406 -19.85 13.93 -17.07
CA LYS A 406 -18.41 14.07 -16.95
C LYS A 406 -18.01 15.17 -15.97
N TYR A 407 -18.67 16.33 -16.06
CA TYR A 407 -18.42 17.49 -15.21
C TYR A 407 -19.69 17.92 -14.49
N ASP A 408 -19.55 18.66 -13.39
CA ASP A 408 -20.70 19.15 -12.61
C ASP A 408 -21.68 20.00 -13.43
N LYS A 409 -21.16 20.78 -14.36
CA LYS A 409 -21.95 21.64 -15.26
C LYS A 409 -22.65 20.90 -16.40
N ASP A 410 -22.27 19.65 -16.65
CA ASP A 410 -22.83 18.89 -17.77
C ASP A 410 -24.24 18.39 -17.42
N PRO A 411 -25.14 18.25 -18.40
CA PRO A 411 -26.40 17.59 -18.18
C PRO A 411 -26.20 16.13 -17.86
N TRP A 412 -27.11 15.56 -17.09
CA TRP A 412 -27.15 14.14 -16.84
C TRP A 412 -27.55 13.37 -18.11
N GLN A 413 -26.85 12.29 -18.39
CA GLN A 413 -27.19 11.25 -19.37
C GLN A 413 -27.67 10.01 -18.62
N LEU A 414 -28.65 9.31 -19.16
CA LEU A 414 -29.21 8.08 -18.58
C LEU A 414 -29.13 6.94 -19.59
N PHE A 415 -28.64 5.79 -19.12
CA PHE A 415 -28.52 4.58 -19.92
C PHE A 415 -29.21 3.40 -19.25
N ASP A 416 -29.93 2.59 -20.04
CA ASP A 416 -30.48 1.31 -19.62
C ASP A 416 -29.50 0.19 -20.02
N LEU A 417 -28.69 -0.26 -19.08
CA LEU A 417 -27.62 -1.23 -19.35
C LEU A 417 -28.12 -2.64 -19.68
N LYS A 418 -29.40 -2.94 -19.41
CA LYS A 418 -30.00 -4.21 -19.81
C LYS A 418 -30.22 -4.28 -21.32
N SER A 419 -30.70 -3.20 -21.91
CA SER A 419 -30.95 -3.11 -23.35
C SER A 419 -29.78 -2.48 -24.12
N ASP A 420 -28.95 -1.66 -23.46
CA ASP A 420 -27.84 -0.92 -24.02
C ASP A 420 -26.58 -1.02 -23.13
N PRO A 421 -25.93 -2.18 -23.04
CA PRO A 421 -24.73 -2.38 -22.24
C PRO A 421 -23.53 -1.55 -22.73
N ARG A 422 -23.63 -0.96 -23.93
CA ARG A 422 -22.59 -0.13 -24.56
C ARG A 422 -22.75 1.35 -24.30
N GLU A 423 -23.87 1.76 -23.67
CA GLU A 423 -24.19 3.17 -23.37
C GLU A 423 -24.13 4.06 -24.64
N GLU A 424 -24.80 3.61 -25.70
CA GLU A 424 -24.85 4.30 -26.99
C GLU A 424 -26.08 5.22 -27.11
N GLN A 425 -27.14 4.96 -26.32
CA GLN A 425 -28.41 5.66 -26.39
C GLN A 425 -28.73 6.39 -25.07
N ASP A 426 -28.55 7.70 -25.04
CA ASP A 426 -29.02 8.52 -23.91
C ASP A 426 -30.55 8.63 -23.93
N VAL A 427 -31.18 8.09 -22.87
CA VAL A 427 -32.63 8.10 -22.70
C VAL A 427 -33.10 9.04 -21.58
N ALA A 428 -32.27 9.97 -21.12
CA ALA A 428 -32.57 10.87 -20.01
C ALA A 428 -33.87 11.68 -20.26
N ALA A 429 -34.06 12.19 -21.49
CA ALA A 429 -35.25 12.92 -21.86
C ALA A 429 -36.55 12.09 -21.80
N LYS A 430 -36.46 10.77 -22.00
CA LYS A 430 -37.59 9.84 -21.93
C LYS A 430 -37.94 9.44 -20.50
N HIS A 431 -36.97 9.52 -19.55
CA HIS A 431 -37.11 9.06 -18.17
C HIS A 431 -36.76 10.13 -17.11
N PRO A 432 -37.34 11.36 -17.16
CA PRO A 432 -36.96 12.46 -16.30
C PRO A 432 -37.19 12.18 -14.81
N LYS A 433 -38.14 11.30 -14.46
CA LYS A 433 -38.38 10.88 -13.06
C LYS A 433 -37.22 10.05 -12.51
N ILE A 434 -36.66 9.13 -13.30
CA ILE A 434 -35.51 8.30 -12.93
C ILE A 434 -34.28 9.19 -12.78
N VAL A 435 -34.02 10.09 -13.73
CA VAL A 435 -32.92 11.06 -13.65
C VAL A 435 -33.00 11.85 -12.33
N LYS A 436 -34.17 12.44 -12.03
CA LYS A 436 -34.38 13.22 -10.80
C LYS A 436 -34.14 12.39 -9.54
N GLN A 437 -34.64 11.15 -9.48
CA GLN A 437 -34.46 10.25 -8.34
C GLN A 437 -32.99 9.93 -8.11
N MET A 438 -32.28 9.46 -9.15
CA MET A 438 -30.88 9.05 -9.04
C MET A 438 -29.96 10.25 -8.73
N ALA A 439 -30.21 11.40 -9.34
CA ALA A 439 -29.45 12.63 -9.07
C ALA A 439 -29.65 13.10 -7.61
N ALA A 440 -30.87 13.02 -7.08
CA ALA A 440 -31.15 13.37 -5.68
C ALA A 440 -30.43 12.42 -4.71
N LYS A 441 -30.39 11.12 -5.01
CA LYS A 441 -29.66 10.12 -4.19
C LYS A 441 -28.16 10.38 -4.23
N HIS A 442 -27.62 10.72 -5.41
CA HIS A 442 -26.20 11.08 -5.53
C HIS A 442 -25.86 12.35 -4.72
N ALA A 443 -26.69 13.38 -4.83
CA ALA A 443 -26.49 14.62 -4.09
C ALA A 443 -26.51 14.38 -2.57
N ALA A 444 -27.47 13.58 -2.08
CA ALA A 444 -27.54 13.20 -0.66
C ALA A 444 -26.29 12.42 -0.20
N TRP A 445 -25.83 11.44 -0.99
CA TRP A 445 -24.59 10.72 -0.71
C TRP A 445 -23.38 11.67 -0.69
N ALA A 446 -23.28 12.59 -1.65
CA ALA A 446 -22.16 13.53 -1.75
C ALA A 446 -22.03 14.45 -0.51
N THR A 447 -23.13 14.75 0.21
CA THR A 447 -23.07 15.53 1.46
C THR A 447 -22.41 14.80 2.63
N THR A 448 -22.23 13.48 2.52
CA THR A 448 -21.63 12.64 3.57
C THR A 448 -20.12 12.43 3.38
N LEU A 449 -19.53 13.01 2.34
CA LEU A 449 -18.15 12.80 1.98
C LEU A 449 -17.22 13.78 2.71
N ALA A 450 -15.97 13.36 2.91
CA ALA A 450 -14.95 14.24 3.42
C ALA A 450 -14.54 15.30 2.37
N PRO A 451 -14.06 16.47 2.78
CA PRO A 451 -13.39 17.39 1.85
C PRO A 451 -12.25 16.71 1.10
N LEU A 452 -11.88 17.26 -0.05
CA LEU A 452 -10.70 16.79 -0.78
C LEU A 452 -9.49 16.77 0.17
N GLY A 453 -8.85 15.61 0.29
CA GLY A 453 -7.69 15.46 1.16
C GLY A 453 -6.48 16.23 0.63
N GLU A 454 -5.74 16.84 1.52
CA GLU A 454 -4.46 17.47 1.19
C GLU A 454 -3.37 16.42 1.07
N ILE A 455 -2.57 16.49 0.00
CA ILE A 455 -1.37 15.64 -0.13
C ILE A 455 -0.29 16.24 0.75
N PRO A 456 0.15 15.55 1.81
CA PRO A 456 1.27 16.03 2.59
C PRO A 456 2.52 16.07 1.68
N GLU A 457 3.18 17.21 1.58
CA GLU A 457 4.45 17.34 0.85
C GLU A 457 5.58 16.60 1.59
N ILE A 458 5.49 15.28 1.67
CA ILE A 458 6.55 14.47 2.25
C ILE A 458 7.49 14.00 1.12
N LYS A 459 8.50 14.77 0.83
CA LYS A 459 9.64 14.34 0.00
C LYS A 459 10.60 13.50 0.84
N THR A 460 10.17 12.32 1.27
CA THR A 460 11.07 11.36 1.90
C THR A 460 11.37 10.21 0.96
N THR A 461 12.65 9.90 0.77
CA THR A 461 13.05 8.61 0.19
C THR A 461 12.77 7.55 1.26
N ALA A 462 11.76 6.72 1.04
CA ALA A 462 11.54 5.56 1.89
C ALA A 462 12.83 4.71 1.96
N PRO A 463 13.16 4.10 3.10
CA PRO A 463 14.29 3.19 3.18
C PRO A 463 14.15 2.14 2.08
N LYS A 464 15.21 1.90 1.33
CA LYS A 464 15.26 0.76 0.42
C LYS A 464 15.27 -0.48 1.31
N LEU A 465 14.21 -1.26 1.27
CA LEU A 465 14.27 -2.63 1.73
C LEU A 465 15.46 -3.28 1.01
N SER A 466 16.33 -3.94 1.77
CA SER A 466 17.49 -4.61 1.18
C SER A 466 16.99 -5.52 0.05
N THR A 467 17.62 -5.43 -1.11
CA THR A 467 17.38 -6.30 -2.25
C THR A 467 17.89 -7.70 -1.89
N GLY A 468 17.11 -8.42 -1.08
CA GLY A 468 17.33 -9.82 -0.79
C GLY A 468 16.18 -10.63 -1.37
N HIS A 469 16.44 -11.90 -1.66
CA HIS A 469 15.40 -12.83 -2.05
C HIS A 469 14.55 -13.25 -0.85
N GLY A 470 13.34 -13.77 -1.09
CA GLY A 470 12.43 -14.30 -0.08
C GLY A 470 11.47 -13.27 0.52
N TRP A 471 10.98 -13.56 1.71
CA TRP A 471 10.01 -12.75 2.43
C TRP A 471 10.69 -11.80 3.43
N ALA A 472 10.13 -10.61 3.60
CA ALA A 472 10.45 -9.71 4.70
C ALA A 472 9.29 -9.71 5.68
N SER A 473 9.56 -10.06 6.92
CA SER A 473 8.57 -10.04 8.01
C SER A 473 8.75 -8.82 8.90
N ALA A 474 7.68 -8.42 9.54
CA ALA A 474 7.68 -7.39 10.58
C ALA A 474 8.13 -7.99 11.92
N ASN A 475 9.30 -8.67 11.96
CA ASN A 475 9.81 -9.15 13.21
C ASN A 475 10.32 -8.01 14.10
N GLN A 476 10.38 -8.23 15.41
CA GLN A 476 10.78 -7.19 16.39
C GLN A 476 12.20 -6.64 16.14
N GLN A 477 13.08 -7.39 15.50
CA GLN A 477 14.45 -6.96 15.21
C GLN A 477 14.51 -5.99 14.03
N GLU A 478 13.73 -6.25 12.95
CA GLU A 478 13.60 -5.32 11.82
C GLU A 478 12.84 -4.05 12.21
N ILE A 479 11.86 -4.16 13.13
CA ILE A 479 11.18 -3.00 13.73
C ILE A 479 12.17 -2.16 14.54
N LYS A 480 13.09 -2.78 15.28
CA LYS A 480 14.15 -2.05 16.01
C LYS A 480 15.14 -1.36 15.08
N ASP A 481 15.47 -1.96 13.93
CA ASP A 481 16.34 -1.34 12.92
C ASP A 481 15.62 -0.25 12.11
N GLN A 482 14.29 -0.31 11.98
CA GLN A 482 13.48 0.75 11.38
C GLN A 482 13.27 1.97 12.29
N ILE A 483 13.56 1.86 13.60
CA ILE A 483 13.53 2.97 14.57
C ILE A 483 14.80 3.83 14.49
N LYS A 484 15.75 3.53 13.60
CA LYS A 484 16.88 4.43 13.36
C LYS A 484 16.34 5.77 12.86
N PRO A 485 16.68 6.87 13.53
CA PRO A 485 16.20 8.18 13.13
C PRO A 485 16.65 8.49 11.70
N LYS A 486 15.74 8.94 10.85
CA LYS A 486 16.12 9.49 9.55
C LYS A 486 16.84 10.81 9.77
N LYS A 487 18.09 10.86 9.33
CA LYS A 487 18.93 12.03 9.41
C LYS A 487 18.64 12.95 8.23
N VAL A 488 18.33 14.20 8.51
CA VAL A 488 18.34 15.30 7.54
C VAL A 488 19.38 16.31 8.02
N GLU A 489 20.54 16.33 7.38
CA GLU A 489 21.55 17.36 7.63
C GLU A 489 21.16 18.63 6.90
N ILE A 490 21.09 19.74 7.63
CA ILE A 490 21.05 21.09 7.07
C ILE A 490 22.22 21.83 7.69
N SER A 491 23.30 21.96 6.94
CA SER A 491 24.40 22.83 7.31
C SER A 491 24.01 24.28 7.05
N TYR A 492 24.14 25.11 8.07
CA TYR A 492 23.75 26.50 8.02
C TYR A 492 24.92 27.37 8.42
N SER A 493 25.38 28.23 7.52
CA SER A 493 26.37 29.27 7.81
C SER A 493 25.72 30.62 7.54
N MET A 494 25.40 31.35 8.58
CA MET A 494 24.94 32.75 8.49
C MET A 494 25.88 33.67 9.24
N LEU A 495 26.42 34.69 8.55
CA LEU A 495 27.11 35.84 9.09
C LEU A 495 28.19 35.52 10.16
N GLY A 496 29.06 34.55 9.89
CA GLY A 496 30.20 34.28 10.76
C GLY A 496 29.92 33.43 11.99
N TYR A 497 28.68 32.98 12.21
CA TYR A 497 28.33 32.05 13.27
C TYR A 497 28.33 30.60 12.76
N ARG A 498 28.91 29.70 13.54
CA ARG A 498 29.16 28.29 13.18
C ARG A 498 28.12 27.40 13.85
N ASN A 499 26.89 27.37 13.30
CA ASN A 499 25.83 26.52 13.81
C ASN A 499 25.48 25.42 12.81
N THR A 500 25.60 24.17 13.20
CA THR A 500 25.07 23.03 12.46
C THR A 500 23.82 22.56 13.17
N LEU A 501 22.70 22.52 12.45
CA LEU A 501 21.44 21.95 12.91
C LEU A 501 21.25 20.58 12.29
N VAL A 502 21.06 19.59 13.12
CA VAL A 502 20.83 18.21 12.69
C VAL A 502 19.43 17.80 13.10
N PHE A 503 18.66 17.34 12.13
CA PHE A 503 17.29 16.92 12.33
C PHE A 503 17.21 15.40 12.33
N TYR A 504 16.58 14.85 13.34
CA TYR A 504 16.21 13.45 13.41
C TYR A 504 14.70 13.34 13.43
N THR A 505 14.13 12.64 12.45
CA THR A 505 12.70 12.35 12.41
C THR A 505 12.46 10.92 12.88
N PHE A 506 11.55 10.75 13.81
CA PHE A 506 11.13 9.47 14.36
C PHE A 506 9.74 9.15 13.81
N GLU A 507 9.64 8.28 12.84
CA GLU A 507 8.39 8.02 12.09
C GLU A 507 7.22 7.58 12.98
N LYS A 508 7.47 6.81 14.04
CA LYS A 508 6.41 6.35 14.96
C LYS A 508 5.99 7.37 16.02
N GLN A 509 6.79 8.41 16.27
CA GLN A 509 6.58 9.32 17.40
C GLN A 509 6.30 10.75 16.97
N GLN A 510 6.20 11.01 15.67
CA GLN A 510 5.91 12.35 15.13
C GLN A 510 6.81 13.46 15.69
N SER A 511 8.03 13.12 16.06
CA SER A 511 8.93 14.02 16.77
C SER A 511 10.15 14.34 15.92
N VAL A 512 10.55 15.59 15.93
CA VAL A 512 11.78 16.05 15.31
C VAL A 512 12.73 16.46 16.42
N LEU A 513 13.86 15.78 16.53
CA LEU A 513 14.96 16.20 17.38
C LEU A 513 15.84 17.17 16.60
N VAL A 514 15.91 18.40 17.05
CA VAL A 514 16.83 19.38 16.51
C VAL A 514 18.00 19.51 17.48
N MET A 515 19.20 19.19 17.00
CA MET A 515 20.43 19.44 17.74
C MET A 515 21.12 20.66 17.16
N LYS A 516 21.35 21.66 18.01
CA LYS A 516 22.17 22.81 17.70
C LYS A 516 23.60 22.56 18.18
N ILE A 517 24.54 22.49 17.25
CA ILE A 517 25.97 22.44 17.54
C ILE A 517 26.46 23.87 17.48
N ASP A 518 26.71 24.46 18.65
CA ASP A 518 27.21 25.82 18.80
C ASP A 518 28.71 25.73 19.03
N ASN A 519 29.49 26.38 18.15
CA ASN A 519 30.94 26.35 18.21
C ASN A 519 31.43 27.77 18.55
N GLN A 520 31.31 28.16 19.80
CA GLN A 520 31.88 29.43 20.28
C GLN A 520 33.29 29.27 20.85
N ASP A 521 33.70 28.06 21.25
CA ASP A 521 35.02 27.75 21.77
C ASP A 521 35.52 26.37 21.38
N GLU A 522 36.80 26.07 21.53
CA GLU A 522 37.50 24.84 21.11
C GLU A 522 36.93 23.54 21.68
N THR A 523 35.97 23.59 22.57
CA THR A 523 35.16 22.48 23.06
C THR A 523 33.75 22.61 22.55
N PHE A 524 33.34 21.78 21.61
CA PHE A 524 32.01 21.77 21.03
C PHE A 524 30.88 21.56 22.07
N PRO A 525 30.24 22.60 22.64
CA PRO A 525 29.10 22.39 23.51
C PRO A 525 27.88 22.06 22.66
N VAL A 526 27.42 20.84 22.75
CA VAL A 526 26.14 20.43 22.12
C VAL A 526 25.00 20.85 23.04
N THR A 527 24.24 21.85 22.61
CA THR A 527 22.97 22.18 23.25
C THR A 527 21.87 21.49 22.51
N SER A 528 21.22 20.53 23.15
CA SER A 528 20.11 19.80 22.54
C SER A 528 18.77 20.38 22.97
N VAL A 529 17.94 20.72 22.00
CA VAL A 529 16.58 21.18 22.20
C VAL A 529 15.68 20.28 21.36
N VAL A 530 14.62 19.74 21.96
CA VAL A 530 13.64 18.93 21.24
C VAL A 530 12.48 19.82 20.83
N TYR A 531 12.22 19.84 19.54
CA TYR A 531 11.03 20.45 18.95
C TYR A 531 10.16 19.35 18.36
N GLN A 532 8.92 19.31 18.74
CA GLN A 532 7.93 18.45 18.14
C GLN A 532 7.08 19.27 17.19
N PHE A 533 6.99 18.85 15.95
CA PHE A 533 6.19 19.50 14.92
C PHE A 533 5.03 18.58 14.52
N ASN A 534 4.02 19.17 13.90
CA ASN A 534 2.93 18.43 13.29
C ASN A 534 3.47 17.52 12.17
N ASN A 535 2.85 16.36 11.96
CA ASN A 535 3.19 15.39 10.91
C ASN A 535 3.26 15.98 9.51
N ASN A 536 2.51 17.03 9.26
CA ASN A 536 2.42 17.73 7.99
C ASN A 536 3.55 18.76 7.77
N THR A 537 4.50 18.89 8.72
CA THR A 537 5.58 19.86 8.58
C THR A 537 6.57 19.42 7.50
N THR A 538 6.69 20.19 6.44
CA THR A 538 7.55 19.90 5.30
C THR A 538 9.02 20.22 5.59
N LYS A 539 9.95 19.64 4.81
CA LYS A 539 11.39 20.00 4.88
C LYS A 539 11.61 21.48 4.60
N GLU A 540 10.85 22.06 3.68
CA GLU A 540 10.91 23.48 3.36
C GLU A 540 10.34 24.34 4.50
N GLY A 541 9.23 23.92 5.10
CA GLY A 541 8.68 24.52 6.30
C GLY A 541 9.66 24.52 7.46
N LEU A 542 10.38 23.40 7.69
CA LEU A 542 11.44 23.34 8.71
C LEU A 542 12.61 24.28 8.40
N LYS A 543 13.04 24.39 7.14
CA LYS A 543 14.03 25.36 6.72
C LYS A 543 13.56 26.80 6.97
N ASN A 544 12.33 27.12 6.62
CA ASN A 544 11.74 28.44 6.84
C ASN A 544 11.63 28.75 8.34
N TRP A 545 11.26 27.76 9.17
CA TRP A 545 11.26 27.91 10.61
C TRP A 545 12.65 28.21 11.16
N ILE A 546 13.68 27.50 10.68
CA ILE A 546 15.08 27.75 11.07
C ILE A 546 15.50 29.17 10.69
N ASN A 547 15.24 29.57 9.45
CA ASN A 547 15.60 30.89 8.94
C ASN A 547 14.94 32.01 9.75
N ASN A 548 13.71 31.79 10.23
CA ASN A 548 12.97 32.78 11.01
C ASN A 548 13.36 32.84 12.50
N GLN A 549 14.05 31.83 13.05
CA GLN A 549 14.62 31.94 14.39
C GLN A 549 15.69 33.03 14.50
N HIS A 550 16.16 33.54 13.36
CA HIS A 550 17.27 34.53 13.26
C HIS A 550 16.90 35.82 12.52
N SER A 551 15.66 35.99 12.09
CA SER A 551 15.19 37.18 11.38
C SER A 551 13.82 37.65 11.87
N ASP A 552 13.65 38.97 12.01
CA ASP A 552 12.36 39.60 12.35
C ASP A 552 11.25 39.21 11.37
N ALA A 553 10.21 38.62 11.92
CA ALA A 553 8.85 38.44 11.47
C ALA A 553 8.47 38.94 10.06
N ARG A 554 8.51 38.08 9.02
CA ARG A 554 7.81 38.35 7.75
C ARG A 554 7.21 37.17 7.03
N TYR A 555 7.08 36.01 7.64
CA TYR A 555 6.48 34.85 6.96
C TYR A 555 5.34 34.26 7.79
N PRO A 556 4.06 34.43 7.37
CA PRO A 556 2.89 33.95 8.12
C PRO A 556 2.75 32.42 8.14
N ASP A 557 3.43 31.69 7.25
CA ASP A 557 3.26 30.24 7.05
C ASP A 557 4.36 29.38 7.69
N VAL A 558 5.06 29.89 8.69
CA VAL A 558 6.12 29.14 9.38
C VAL A 558 5.50 28.19 10.40
N PRO A 559 5.72 26.86 10.28
CA PRO A 559 5.18 25.90 11.24
C PRO A 559 5.72 26.17 12.64
N GLN A 560 4.82 26.21 13.63
CA GLN A 560 5.21 26.36 15.03
C GLN A 560 5.39 24.99 15.68
N PRO A 561 6.41 24.81 16.54
CA PRO A 561 6.58 23.56 17.24
C PRO A 561 5.44 23.34 18.26
N ILE A 562 4.89 22.11 18.29
CA ILE A 562 3.88 21.71 19.28
C ILE A 562 4.50 21.61 20.68
N LEU A 563 5.77 21.20 20.74
CA LEU A 563 6.52 21.05 21.98
C LEU A 563 7.95 21.58 21.77
N THR A 564 8.40 22.42 22.69
CA THR A 564 9.80 22.84 22.80
C THR A 564 10.32 22.43 24.16
N LYS A 565 11.35 21.58 24.20
CA LYS A 565 11.96 21.14 25.45
C LYS A 565 13.47 21.19 25.39
N LYS A 566 14.06 21.95 26.29
CA LYS A 566 15.51 21.96 26.48
C LYS A 566 15.92 20.71 27.24
N LEU A 567 16.84 19.94 26.69
CA LEU A 567 17.31 18.71 27.33
C LEU A 567 18.45 19.00 28.30
N PRO A 568 18.59 18.19 29.37
CA PRO A 568 19.62 18.39 30.36
C PRO A 568 21.03 18.29 29.76
N LYS A 569 21.99 18.97 30.39
CA LYS A 569 23.42 18.88 30.07
C LYS A 569 23.88 17.42 30.15
N GLY A 570 24.57 16.92 29.12
CA GLY A 570 25.04 15.52 29.06
C GLY A 570 24.05 14.50 28.44
N PHE A 571 22.90 14.95 27.96
CA PHE A 571 21.97 14.09 27.21
C PHE A 571 22.59 13.63 25.87
N CYS A 572 23.32 14.52 25.20
CA CYS A 572 24.10 14.22 24.01
C CYS A 572 25.57 14.42 24.32
N LYS A 573 26.41 13.45 23.99
CA LYS A 573 27.87 13.53 24.23
C LYS A 573 28.61 13.30 22.92
N ILE A 574 29.52 14.21 22.57
CA ILE A 574 30.48 13.99 21.48
C ILE A 574 31.47 12.92 21.94
N THR A 575 31.61 11.89 21.14
CA THR A 575 32.48 10.74 21.43
C THR A 575 33.76 10.78 20.62
N SER A 576 33.74 11.38 19.43
CA SER A 576 34.95 11.61 18.63
C SER A 576 34.73 12.73 17.61
N SER A 577 35.82 13.30 17.13
CA SER A 577 35.85 14.28 16.04
C SER A 577 37.07 14.00 15.16
N LYS A 578 36.87 13.92 13.84
CA LYS A 578 37.94 13.67 12.88
C LYS A 578 37.82 14.64 11.72
N GLN A 579 38.94 15.33 11.41
CA GLN A 579 39.03 16.16 10.21
C GLN A 579 38.97 15.28 8.95
N MET A 580 38.11 15.67 8.02
CA MET A 580 37.83 14.89 6.80
C MET A 580 38.41 15.53 5.55
N GLY A 581 38.52 16.84 5.50
CA GLY A 581 39.07 17.59 4.35
C GLY A 581 38.81 19.07 4.45
N THR A 582 39.26 19.83 3.45
CA THR A 582 39.00 21.26 3.28
C THR A 582 38.30 21.48 1.93
N HIS A 583 37.35 22.42 1.93
CA HIS A 583 36.55 22.73 0.75
C HIS A 583 36.47 24.22 0.52
N ASP A 584 36.56 24.65 -0.73
CA ASP A 584 36.24 26.01 -1.13
C ASP A 584 34.73 26.11 -1.38
N ASN A 585 34.06 27.05 -0.70
CA ASN A 585 32.63 27.27 -0.92
C ASN A 585 32.45 28.52 -1.80
N PRO A 586 31.98 28.39 -3.05
CA PRO A 586 31.65 29.49 -3.93
C PRO A 586 30.30 30.16 -3.64
N GLY A 587 29.56 29.68 -2.62
CA GLY A 587 28.22 30.18 -2.27
C GLY A 587 28.19 31.56 -1.60
N PRO A 588 27.03 31.97 -1.05
CA PRO A 588 26.82 33.33 -0.52
C PRO A 588 27.74 33.70 0.64
N VAL A 589 28.45 32.76 1.21
CA VAL A 589 29.55 33.01 2.16
C VAL A 589 30.81 32.36 1.61
N PRO A 590 31.57 33.05 0.73
CA PRO A 590 32.79 32.51 0.16
C PRO A 590 33.88 32.32 1.21
N GLY A 591 34.70 31.31 1.06
CA GLY A 591 35.84 31.00 1.90
C GLY A 591 36.16 29.52 2.00
N LYS A 592 37.33 29.24 2.62
CA LYS A 592 37.73 27.86 2.91
C LYS A 592 36.99 27.34 4.15
N PHE A 593 36.57 26.10 4.08
CA PHE A 593 35.91 25.40 5.19
C PHE A 593 36.62 24.07 5.44
N THR A 594 36.87 23.79 6.70
CA THR A 594 37.35 22.47 7.13
C THR A 594 36.16 21.60 7.51
N GLU A 595 36.06 20.42 6.88
CA GLU A 595 35.03 19.39 7.17
C GLU A 595 35.50 18.51 8.32
N TYR A 596 34.67 18.35 9.33
CA TYR A 596 34.88 17.44 10.45
C TYR A 596 33.75 16.38 10.48
N GLY A 597 34.12 15.11 10.64
CA GLY A 597 33.18 14.05 11.05
C GLY A 597 33.08 14.05 12.58
N VAL A 598 31.94 14.45 13.13
CA VAL A 598 31.71 14.50 14.57
C VAL A 598 30.76 13.36 14.96
N THR A 599 31.25 12.41 15.76
CA THR A 599 30.44 11.32 16.30
C THR A 599 29.93 11.69 17.68
N PHE A 600 28.64 11.48 17.91
CA PHE A 600 27.99 11.74 19.18
C PHE A 600 27.06 10.60 19.58
N SER A 601 26.78 10.48 20.85
CA SER A 601 25.81 9.54 21.41
C SER A 601 24.70 10.27 22.14
N VAL A 602 23.47 9.80 21.95
CA VAL A 602 22.25 10.27 22.63
C VAL A 602 21.77 9.18 23.58
N LYS A 603 21.41 9.55 24.81
CA LYS A 603 20.86 8.64 25.80
C LYS A 603 19.35 8.46 25.61
N ALA A 604 18.86 7.24 25.81
CA ALA A 604 17.41 6.99 25.84
C ALA A 604 16.73 7.80 26.94
N ARG A 605 15.60 8.43 26.66
CA ARG A 605 14.83 9.21 27.63
C ARG A 605 13.40 9.49 27.19
N ASP A 606 12.51 9.59 28.18
CA ASP A 606 11.19 10.20 28.03
C ASP A 606 11.28 11.72 27.87
N ILE A 607 10.68 12.25 26.82
CA ILE A 607 10.66 13.69 26.50
C ILE A 607 9.26 14.32 26.55
N GLY A 608 8.23 13.53 26.79
CA GLY A 608 6.85 14.01 26.93
C GLY A 608 5.87 12.86 27.15
N LYS A 609 4.57 13.15 27.24
CA LYS A 609 3.53 12.12 27.37
C LYS A 609 3.66 11.13 26.20
N ASN A 610 4.06 9.92 26.50
CA ASN A 610 4.23 8.80 25.55
C ASN A 610 5.28 8.99 24.46
N ILE A 611 6.26 9.87 24.63
CA ILE A 611 7.36 10.05 23.67
C ILE A 611 8.67 9.61 24.31
N GLN A 612 9.20 8.49 23.83
CA GLN A 612 10.52 7.99 24.22
C GLN A 612 11.53 8.24 23.11
N LEU A 613 12.64 8.93 23.44
CA LEU A 613 13.80 8.98 22.57
C LEU A 613 14.66 7.73 22.81
N PRO A 614 14.92 6.90 21.78
CA PRO A 614 15.84 5.80 21.92
C PRO A 614 17.27 6.28 22.08
N ALA A 615 18.14 5.47 22.70
CA ALA A 615 19.57 5.71 22.65
C ALA A 615 20.10 5.44 21.23
N PHE A 616 20.94 6.32 20.72
CA PHE A 616 21.60 6.11 19.42
C PHE A 616 22.96 6.82 19.35
N THR A 617 23.79 6.39 18.43
CA THR A 617 25.08 7.02 18.10
C THR A 617 25.08 7.32 16.61
N ASP A 618 25.52 8.51 16.22
CA ASP A 618 25.63 8.90 14.82
C ASP A 618 26.84 9.81 14.58
N THR A 619 27.25 9.93 13.32
CA THR A 619 28.33 10.80 12.88
C THR A 619 27.79 11.81 11.90
N VAL A 620 28.02 13.08 12.18
CA VAL A 620 27.60 14.21 11.36
C VAL A 620 28.79 14.92 10.75
N LYS A 621 28.62 15.50 9.58
CA LYS A 621 29.59 16.38 8.95
C LYS A 621 29.37 17.79 9.45
N VAL A 622 30.42 18.40 9.99
CA VAL A 622 30.44 19.78 10.46
C VAL A 622 31.44 20.55 9.65
N TYR A 623 31.00 21.64 9.03
CA TYR A 623 31.87 22.53 8.27
C TYR A 623 32.26 23.74 9.11
N VAL A 624 33.54 23.94 9.31
CA VAL A 624 34.11 25.06 10.07
C VAL A 624 34.82 25.98 9.10
N LYS A 625 34.39 27.25 9.00
CA LYS A 625 35.08 28.24 8.16
C LYS A 625 36.48 28.50 8.71
N ASP A 626 37.48 28.36 7.85
CA ASP A 626 38.85 28.69 8.20
C ASP A 626 38.96 30.21 8.45
N LYS A 627 39.74 30.58 9.46
CA LYS A 627 39.93 31.99 9.86
C LYS A 627 40.64 32.79 8.79
#